data_eabcae45e6ddf67069e0620788f0824d
#
_entry.id   eabcae45e6ddf67069e0620788f0824d
#
_cell.length_a   1.000
_cell.length_b   1.000
_cell.length_c   1.000
_cell.angle_alpha   90.00
_cell.angle_beta   90.00
_cell.angle_gamma   90.00
#
_symmetry.space_group_name_H-M   'P 1'
#
loop_
_entity.id
_entity.type
_entity.pdbx_description
1 polymer ?
#
loop_
_entity_poly.entity_id
_entity_poly.type
_entity_poly.pdbx_seq_one_letter_code
_entity_poly.pdbx_strand_id
1 'polypeptide(L)'
;MTRLTRRGFVKASGALAAAPAFSALAVQAQGPAPDIGNLKAEKDIVFGKGGSMDLTLDVYQPPAGVTPKRMAIVHLFGGGFFVGNKNAGYIVNDVKALGSRGYTNISANYRLQQQSSWPAQIHDVKAAIRWTRANAAKLGVDANKIAVAGYSAGGMLALMAAGTNGKKEFEGDGGNAGVSSDVNACIGVYPLASAQIATGLFPQGQATPENIAAASPTSYISATFAPTVFVHGTKDGTVPVQSSIDFFGKLQALGVPTTMTLIQGADHAFDNNAPDAVEVMAASIDLFMTRLIIDPKPYPSFGGGGGRGGRGGRGGAAPGGGAPGGGAPGGGAPGGGAPGGGAPGGGAPGGGRQ
;
A
#
# COMPACT_ATOMS: atom_id res chain seq x y z
N MET A 1 -61.25 -17.33 17.85
CA MET A 1 -60.91 -16.05 17.20
C MET A 1 -59.93 -15.30 18.08
N THR A 2 -58.64 -15.44 17.82
CA THR A 2 -57.61 -14.81 18.64
C THR A 2 -56.74 -13.97 17.69
N ARG A 3 -56.74 -12.66 17.93
CA ARG A 3 -55.99 -11.68 17.12
C ARG A 3 -54.49 -11.76 17.39
N LEU A 4 -53.71 -11.93 16.35
CA LEU A 4 -52.23 -11.79 16.33
C LEU A 4 -51.86 -10.32 16.28
N THR A 5 -51.18 -9.82 17.30
CA THR A 5 -50.60 -8.47 17.34
C THR A 5 -49.20 -8.47 16.69
N ARG A 6 -48.99 -7.51 15.79
CA ARG A 6 -47.70 -7.22 15.13
C ARG A 6 -46.66 -6.78 16.17
N ARG A 7 -45.57 -7.54 16.35
CA ARG A 7 -44.38 -7.12 17.09
C ARG A 7 -43.51 -6.26 16.15
N GLY A 8 -43.22 -5.06 16.63
CA GLY A 8 -42.34 -4.11 15.96
C GLY A 8 -40.91 -4.59 15.91
N PHE A 9 -40.28 -4.41 14.75
CA PHE A 9 -38.84 -4.53 14.54
C PHE A 9 -38.14 -3.34 15.19
N VAL A 10 -37.43 -3.57 16.30
CA VAL A 10 -36.49 -2.59 16.86
C VAL A 10 -35.20 -2.72 16.05
N LYS A 11 -34.88 -1.69 15.26
CA LYS A 11 -33.55 -1.52 14.65
C LYS A 11 -32.55 -1.21 15.77
N ALA A 12 -31.74 -2.17 16.14
CA ALA A 12 -30.57 -1.93 16.98
C ALA A 12 -29.50 -1.26 16.12
N SER A 13 -29.36 0.05 16.29
CA SER A 13 -28.19 0.81 15.79
C SER A 13 -27.01 0.47 16.71
N GLY A 14 -26.19 -0.50 16.30
CA GLY A 14 -24.94 -0.81 16.96
C GLY A 14 -23.93 0.30 16.67
N ALA A 15 -23.77 1.26 17.59
CA ALA A 15 -22.60 2.12 17.63
C ALA A 15 -21.40 1.22 18.01
N LEU A 16 -20.51 0.96 17.07
CA LEU A 16 -19.25 0.26 17.35
C LEU A 16 -18.42 1.18 18.25
N ALA A 17 -18.26 0.78 19.51
CA ALA A 17 -17.34 1.38 20.47
C ALA A 17 -15.91 0.97 20.08
N ALA A 18 -15.27 1.70 19.17
CA ALA A 18 -13.86 1.50 18.80
C ALA A 18 -12.88 2.17 19.77
N ALA A 19 -13.37 2.88 20.79
CA ALA A 19 -12.55 3.68 21.70
C ALA A 19 -11.59 2.91 22.63
N PRO A 20 -11.84 1.67 23.10
CA PRO A 20 -10.93 1.04 24.06
C PRO A 20 -9.67 0.43 23.43
N ALA A 21 -9.66 0.07 22.15
CA ALA A 21 -8.49 -0.56 21.52
C ALA A 21 -7.31 0.42 21.31
N PHE A 22 -7.59 1.69 21.07
CA PHE A 22 -6.53 2.70 20.85
C PHE A 22 -5.87 3.19 22.14
N SER A 23 -6.53 3.07 23.30
CA SER A 23 -5.96 3.47 24.59
C SER A 23 -4.80 2.58 25.05
N ALA A 24 -4.77 1.32 24.66
CA ALA A 24 -3.69 0.40 25.00
C ALA A 24 -2.39 0.67 24.21
N LEU A 25 -2.48 1.23 23.00
CA LEU A 25 -1.34 1.64 22.19
C LEU A 25 -0.65 2.91 22.73
N ALA A 26 -1.38 3.76 23.47
CA ALA A 26 -0.87 5.02 24.00
C ALA A 26 0.22 4.86 25.06
N VAL A 27 0.24 3.74 25.80
CA VAL A 27 1.16 3.54 26.91
C VAL A 27 2.58 3.17 26.46
N GLN A 28 2.76 2.69 25.23
CA GLN A 28 4.07 2.28 24.71
C GLN A 28 4.93 3.42 24.14
N ALA A 29 4.38 4.63 24.00
CA ALA A 29 5.09 5.74 23.36
C ALA A 29 6.13 6.47 24.26
N GLN A 30 6.28 6.08 25.54
CA GLN A 30 7.17 6.77 26.52
C GLN A 30 8.21 5.83 27.16
N GLY A 31 8.57 4.76 26.50
CA GLY A 31 9.69 3.90 26.93
C GLY A 31 11.07 4.55 26.77
N PRO A 32 12.14 3.94 27.31
CA PRO A 32 13.51 4.38 27.04
C PRO A 32 13.75 4.43 25.52
N ALA A 33 14.69 5.33 25.10
CA ALA A 33 15.03 5.47 23.69
C ALA A 33 15.30 4.09 23.08
N PRO A 34 14.61 3.71 22.00
CA PRO A 34 14.72 2.36 21.47
C PRO A 34 16.13 2.11 20.94
N ASP A 35 16.62 0.88 21.14
CA ASP A 35 17.89 0.43 20.59
C ASP A 35 17.84 0.41 19.07
N ILE A 36 18.65 1.24 18.43
CA ILE A 36 18.77 1.35 16.97
C ILE A 36 19.86 0.42 16.39
N GLY A 37 20.50 -0.40 17.22
CA GLY A 37 21.61 -1.26 16.79
C GLY A 37 22.78 -0.45 16.24
N ASN A 38 23.34 -0.89 15.11
CA ASN A 38 24.51 -0.27 14.46
C ASN A 38 24.15 0.82 13.42
N LEU A 39 22.90 1.29 13.37
CA LEU A 39 22.49 2.37 12.49
C LEU A 39 23.11 3.70 12.93
N LYS A 40 23.52 4.51 11.96
CA LYS A 40 23.89 5.89 12.23
C LYS A 40 22.62 6.75 12.21
N ALA A 41 22.35 7.48 13.28
CA ALA A 41 21.16 8.32 13.39
C ALA A 41 21.47 9.81 13.57
N GLU A 42 20.68 10.65 12.87
CA GLU A 42 20.53 12.09 13.16
C GLU A 42 19.10 12.30 13.66
N LYS A 43 18.95 12.90 14.84
CA LYS A 43 17.68 13.01 15.55
C LYS A 43 17.12 14.45 15.53
N ASP A 44 15.80 14.56 15.66
CA ASP A 44 15.07 15.80 15.90
C ASP A 44 15.34 16.90 14.87
N ILE A 45 15.54 16.51 13.61
CA ILE A 45 15.74 17.44 12.50
C ILE A 45 14.42 18.14 12.20
N VAL A 46 14.40 19.47 12.26
CA VAL A 46 13.23 20.25 11.83
C VAL A 46 13.14 20.22 10.30
N PHE A 47 12.06 19.63 9.79
CA PHE A 47 11.85 19.52 8.34
C PHE A 47 10.85 20.54 7.79
N GLY A 48 10.10 21.18 8.66
CA GLY A 48 9.07 22.15 8.29
C GLY A 48 8.30 22.66 9.48
N LYS A 49 7.23 23.38 9.20
CA LYS A 49 6.32 23.91 10.20
C LYS A 49 4.88 23.51 9.91
N GLY A 50 4.14 23.16 10.96
CA GLY A 50 2.70 22.98 10.94
C GLY A 50 2.03 24.13 11.71
N GLY A 51 1.73 25.24 11.04
CA GLY A 51 1.39 26.49 11.72
C GLY A 51 2.59 27.03 12.51
N SER A 52 2.46 27.22 13.84
CA SER A 52 3.56 27.64 14.71
C SER A 52 4.43 26.49 15.23
N MET A 53 4.03 25.23 15.00
CA MET A 53 4.74 24.05 15.52
C MET A 53 5.86 23.63 14.58
N ASP A 54 7.04 23.35 15.14
CA ASP A 54 8.11 22.68 14.41
C ASP A 54 7.77 21.20 14.19
N LEU A 55 7.88 20.76 12.93
CA LEU A 55 7.72 19.37 12.54
C LEU A 55 9.10 18.72 12.47
N THR A 56 9.29 17.63 13.21
CA THR A 56 10.60 16.99 13.35
C THR A 56 10.61 15.58 12.78
N LEU A 57 11.75 15.17 12.27
CA LEU A 57 12.03 13.81 11.79
C LEU A 57 13.39 13.31 12.32
N ASP A 58 13.57 12.01 12.24
CA ASP A 58 14.85 11.34 12.47
C ASP A 58 15.31 10.66 11.18
N VAL A 59 16.62 10.70 10.93
CA VAL A 59 17.27 10.01 9.82
C VAL A 59 18.09 8.86 10.36
N TYR A 60 17.93 7.69 9.75
CA TYR A 60 18.72 6.48 10.06
C TYR A 60 19.41 5.99 8.80
N GLN A 61 20.72 6.06 8.79
CA GLN A 61 21.55 5.59 7.69
C GLN A 61 21.92 4.12 7.87
N PRO A 62 22.14 3.37 6.78
CA PRO A 62 22.65 2.01 6.83
C PRO A 62 23.92 1.89 7.68
N PRO A 63 24.14 0.74 8.33
CA PRO A 63 25.36 0.49 9.09
C PRO A 63 26.60 0.53 8.20
N ALA A 64 27.77 0.79 8.80
CA ALA A 64 29.04 0.68 8.10
C ALA A 64 29.22 -0.75 7.52
N GLY A 65 29.72 -0.84 6.30
CA GLY A 65 29.92 -2.11 5.59
C GLY A 65 28.68 -2.62 4.82
N VAL A 66 27.50 -2.04 5.02
CA VAL A 66 26.31 -2.35 4.22
C VAL A 66 26.27 -1.45 2.98
N THR A 67 26.15 -2.06 1.80
CA THR A 67 26.03 -1.32 0.54
C THR A 67 24.71 -0.54 0.49
N PRO A 68 24.74 0.81 0.39
CA PRO A 68 23.52 1.60 0.34
C PRO A 68 22.73 1.33 -0.95
N LYS A 69 21.43 1.16 -0.82
CA LYS A 69 20.50 1.03 -1.97
C LYS A 69 20.15 2.36 -2.61
N ARG A 70 20.60 3.46 -2.04
CA ARG A 70 20.33 4.82 -2.48
C ARG A 70 18.83 5.14 -2.62
N MET A 71 18.01 4.51 -1.79
CA MET A 71 16.58 4.71 -1.69
C MET A 71 16.22 5.13 -0.27
N ALA A 72 15.33 6.13 -0.14
CA ALA A 72 14.78 6.56 1.13
C ALA A 72 13.39 5.97 1.38
N ILE A 73 13.09 5.65 2.64
CA ILE A 73 11.75 5.25 3.10
C ILE A 73 11.34 6.20 4.22
N VAL A 74 10.24 6.93 4.03
CA VAL A 74 9.65 7.83 5.04
C VAL A 74 8.61 7.05 5.84
N HIS A 75 8.84 6.87 7.13
CA HIS A 75 7.99 6.11 8.06
C HIS A 75 7.03 7.02 8.82
N LEU A 76 5.76 6.63 8.88
CA LEU A 76 4.65 7.34 9.49
C LEU A 76 4.00 6.47 10.57
N PHE A 77 4.08 6.92 11.82
CA PHE A 77 3.59 6.15 12.96
C PHE A 77 2.06 5.96 12.96
N GLY A 78 1.59 4.93 13.68
CA GLY A 78 0.18 4.69 13.98
C GLY A 78 -0.27 5.39 15.26
N GLY A 79 -1.41 4.97 15.81
CA GLY A 79 -1.95 5.50 17.06
C GLY A 79 -3.29 6.21 16.90
N GLY A 80 -4.05 5.86 15.84
CA GLY A 80 -5.41 6.35 15.60
C GLY A 80 -5.52 7.86 15.40
N PHE A 81 -4.41 8.55 15.12
CA PHE A 81 -4.28 10.02 15.06
C PHE A 81 -4.39 10.72 16.42
N PHE A 82 -4.53 9.97 17.52
CA PHE A 82 -4.63 10.54 18.87
C PHE A 82 -3.29 10.56 19.59
N VAL A 83 -2.44 9.57 19.32
CA VAL A 83 -1.19 9.36 20.04
C VAL A 83 -0.11 8.85 19.07
N GLY A 84 1.12 8.79 19.56
CA GLY A 84 2.26 8.29 18.83
C GLY A 84 3.24 9.39 18.43
N ASN A 85 4.39 8.96 18.00
CA ASN A 85 5.45 9.82 17.48
C ASN A 85 6.46 9.00 16.68
N LYS A 86 7.42 9.66 16.05
CA LYS A 86 8.49 9.08 15.23
C LYS A 86 9.39 8.05 15.94
N ASN A 87 9.33 7.94 17.28
CA ASN A 87 10.13 7.00 18.08
C ASN A 87 9.38 5.72 18.45
N ALA A 88 8.23 5.42 17.83
CA ALA A 88 7.46 4.21 18.11
C ALA A 88 8.33 2.95 17.92
N GLY A 89 8.26 2.01 18.88
CA GLY A 89 9.15 0.84 18.92
C GLY A 89 9.07 -0.03 17.67
N TYR A 90 7.86 -0.27 17.14
CA TYR A 90 7.67 -1.02 15.90
C TYR A 90 8.36 -0.34 14.69
N ILE A 91 8.31 1.00 14.58
CA ILE A 91 9.05 1.71 13.51
C ILE A 91 10.53 1.44 13.64
N VAL A 92 11.09 1.49 14.86
CA VAL A 92 12.51 1.27 15.07
C VAL A 92 12.93 -0.15 14.71
N ASN A 93 12.10 -1.16 15.02
CA ASN A 93 12.34 -2.54 14.60
C ASN A 93 12.42 -2.64 13.06
N ASP A 94 11.48 -2.02 12.37
CA ASP A 94 11.45 -2.03 10.90
C ASP A 94 12.59 -1.23 10.28
N VAL A 95 12.92 -0.09 10.87
CA VAL A 95 14.07 0.74 10.48
C VAL A 95 15.39 -0.03 10.63
N LYS A 96 15.56 -0.84 11.70
CA LYS A 96 16.73 -1.73 11.86
C LYS A 96 16.78 -2.78 10.76
N ALA A 97 15.67 -3.46 10.50
CA ALA A 97 15.59 -4.52 9.51
C ALA A 97 15.81 -4.00 8.08
N LEU A 98 15.25 -2.84 7.74
CA LEU A 98 15.43 -2.22 6.42
C LEU A 98 16.79 -1.53 6.28
N GLY A 99 17.30 -0.90 7.35
CA GLY A 99 18.62 -0.30 7.39
C GLY A 99 19.73 -1.31 7.16
N SER A 100 19.64 -2.51 7.76
CA SER A 100 20.57 -3.62 7.52
C SER A 100 20.55 -4.13 6.08
N ARG A 101 19.50 -3.79 5.31
CA ARG A 101 19.38 -4.08 3.88
C ARG A 101 19.82 -2.91 2.98
N GLY A 102 20.33 -1.81 3.55
CA GLY A 102 20.88 -0.69 2.82
C GLY A 102 19.94 0.45 2.51
N TYR A 103 18.73 0.47 3.11
CA TYR A 103 17.81 1.61 2.98
C TYR A 103 18.16 2.73 3.94
N THR A 104 18.05 3.99 3.48
CA THR A 104 18.00 5.16 4.35
C THR A 104 16.57 5.32 4.84
N ASN A 105 16.38 5.31 6.16
CA ASN A 105 15.05 5.38 6.76
C ASN A 105 14.86 6.75 7.44
N ILE A 106 13.67 7.33 7.28
CA ILE A 106 13.31 8.64 7.82
C ILE A 106 12.02 8.46 8.61
N SER A 107 12.08 8.63 9.93
CA SER A 107 10.86 8.56 10.75
C SER A 107 10.37 9.96 11.06
N ALA A 108 9.17 10.31 10.60
CA ALA A 108 8.64 11.65 10.65
C ALA A 108 7.46 11.80 11.61
N ASN A 109 7.44 12.90 12.36
CA ASN A 109 6.26 13.35 13.08
C ASN A 109 5.27 14.01 12.11
N TYR A 110 4.01 13.83 12.40
CA TYR A 110 2.90 14.60 11.83
C TYR A 110 1.96 15.04 12.97
N ARG A 111 1.20 16.11 12.76
CA ARG A 111 0.29 16.64 13.78
C ARG A 111 -0.82 15.66 14.11
N LEU A 112 -1.07 15.50 15.40
CA LEU A 112 -2.19 14.71 15.89
C LEU A 112 -3.49 15.54 15.85
N GLN A 113 -4.64 14.89 15.97
CA GLN A 113 -5.94 15.56 15.88
C GLN A 113 -6.16 16.64 16.96
N GLN A 114 -5.51 16.51 18.14
CA GLN A 114 -5.57 17.54 19.19
C GLN A 114 -4.79 18.80 18.81
N GLN A 115 -3.85 18.70 17.87
CA GLN A 115 -2.99 19.77 17.39
C GLN A 115 -3.55 20.44 16.16
N SER A 116 -4.22 19.67 15.28
CA SER A 116 -4.83 20.20 14.07
C SER A 116 -5.80 19.20 13.43
N SER A 117 -6.83 19.73 12.78
CA SER A 117 -7.79 18.92 12.02
C SER A 117 -7.26 18.53 10.65
N TRP A 118 -7.90 17.53 10.01
CA TRP A 118 -7.68 17.23 8.60
C TRP A 118 -7.88 18.50 7.73
N PRO A 119 -7.01 18.75 6.73
CA PRO A 119 -5.98 17.87 6.13
C PRO A 119 -4.55 18.07 6.65
N ALA A 120 -4.37 18.65 7.85
CA ALA A 120 -3.05 18.96 8.39
C ALA A 120 -2.09 17.78 8.40
N GLN A 121 -2.59 16.58 8.68
CA GLN A 121 -1.79 15.35 8.77
C GLN A 121 -1.15 14.99 7.42
N ILE A 122 -1.91 15.04 6.32
CA ILE A 122 -1.35 14.74 4.99
C ILE A 122 -0.44 15.87 4.50
N HIS A 123 -0.69 17.13 4.86
CA HIS A 123 0.21 18.23 4.55
C HIS A 123 1.59 18.05 5.20
N ASP A 124 1.63 17.60 6.46
CA ASP A 124 2.86 17.34 7.20
C ASP A 124 3.64 16.16 6.58
N VAL A 125 2.93 15.10 6.19
CA VAL A 125 3.54 13.95 5.49
C VAL A 125 4.16 14.37 4.16
N LYS A 126 3.44 15.14 3.35
CA LYS A 126 3.96 15.62 2.07
C LYS A 126 5.14 16.58 2.27
N ALA A 127 5.14 17.39 3.33
CA ALA A 127 6.29 18.20 3.71
C ALA A 127 7.53 17.36 4.07
N ALA A 128 7.37 16.24 4.81
CA ALA A 128 8.46 15.31 5.12
C ALA A 128 9.04 14.64 3.86
N ILE A 129 8.18 14.26 2.90
CA ILE A 129 8.60 13.72 1.61
C ILE A 129 9.36 14.78 0.80
N ARG A 130 8.88 16.03 0.74
CA ARG A 130 9.58 17.14 0.08
C ARG A 130 10.94 17.40 0.69
N TRP A 131 11.01 17.41 2.05
CA TRP A 131 12.29 17.57 2.74
C TRP A 131 13.27 16.45 2.39
N THR A 132 12.81 15.21 2.37
CA THR A 132 13.62 14.05 1.98
C THR A 132 14.18 14.21 0.58
N ARG A 133 13.37 14.62 -0.37
CA ARG A 133 13.79 14.85 -1.76
C ARG A 133 14.76 16.02 -1.89
N ALA A 134 14.51 17.12 -1.20
CA ALA A 134 15.39 18.29 -1.19
C ALA A 134 16.78 17.97 -0.60
N ASN A 135 16.85 17.04 0.34
CA ASN A 135 18.09 16.63 1.01
C ASN A 135 18.67 15.32 0.44
N ALA A 136 18.17 14.82 -0.68
CA ALA A 136 18.56 13.51 -1.23
C ALA A 136 20.06 13.35 -1.40
N ALA A 137 20.76 14.38 -1.90
CA ALA A 137 22.21 14.37 -2.07
C ALA A 137 22.95 14.24 -0.73
N LYS A 138 22.53 15.00 0.31
CA LYS A 138 23.08 14.91 1.68
C LYS A 138 22.85 13.53 2.29
N LEU A 139 21.69 12.93 2.01
CA LEU A 139 21.30 11.61 2.49
C LEU A 139 21.94 10.46 1.72
N GLY A 140 22.63 10.73 0.62
CA GLY A 140 23.23 9.70 -0.25
C GLY A 140 22.18 8.88 -1.02
N VAL A 141 20.95 9.41 -1.19
CA VAL A 141 19.86 8.73 -1.90
C VAL A 141 19.59 9.37 -3.27
N ASP A 142 18.89 8.65 -4.11
CA ASP A 142 18.38 9.16 -5.37
C ASP A 142 17.04 9.89 -5.10
N ALA A 143 16.93 11.15 -5.51
CA ALA A 143 15.71 11.95 -5.34
C ALA A 143 14.48 11.34 -6.05
N ASN A 144 14.69 10.44 -7.01
CA ASN A 144 13.64 9.69 -7.71
C ASN A 144 13.39 8.30 -7.10
N LYS A 145 13.96 7.99 -5.93
CA LYS A 145 13.76 6.71 -5.23
C LYS A 145 13.35 6.95 -3.78
N ILE A 146 12.12 7.45 -3.59
CA ILE A 146 11.54 7.73 -2.28
C ILE A 146 10.26 6.92 -2.14
N ALA A 147 10.20 6.10 -1.11
CA ALA A 147 8.99 5.40 -0.68
C ALA A 147 8.43 6.02 0.60
N VAL A 148 7.15 5.81 0.84
CA VAL A 148 6.48 6.09 2.11
C VAL A 148 6.02 4.78 2.74
N ALA A 149 6.29 4.61 4.03
CA ALA A 149 5.81 3.50 4.85
C ALA A 149 4.89 4.04 5.95
N GLY A 150 3.80 3.35 6.23
CA GLY A 150 2.91 3.79 7.29
C GLY A 150 2.22 2.63 7.99
N TYR A 151 2.00 2.81 9.28
CA TYR A 151 1.51 1.83 10.22
C TYR A 151 0.12 2.24 10.73
N SER A 152 -0.89 1.37 10.61
CA SER A 152 -2.25 1.67 11.13
C SER A 152 -2.79 3.00 10.59
N ALA A 153 -3.03 3.99 11.44
CA ALA A 153 -3.40 5.35 11.05
C ALA A 153 -2.35 6.02 10.13
N GLY A 154 -1.06 5.83 10.42
CA GLY A 154 0.02 6.28 9.53
C GLY A 154 0.00 5.56 8.18
N GLY A 155 -0.49 4.31 8.15
CA GLY A 155 -0.75 3.56 6.92
C GLY A 155 -1.81 4.22 6.04
N MET A 156 -2.85 4.81 6.63
CA MET A 156 -3.80 5.62 5.88
C MET A 156 -3.12 6.82 5.21
N LEU A 157 -2.25 7.52 5.94
CA LEU A 157 -1.51 8.66 5.38
C LEU A 157 -0.52 8.24 4.29
N ALA A 158 0.12 7.09 4.43
CA ALA A 158 1.00 6.54 3.40
C ALA A 158 0.22 6.20 2.11
N LEU A 159 -0.94 5.55 2.24
CA LEU A 159 -1.83 5.28 1.10
C LEU A 159 -2.40 6.58 0.50
N MET A 160 -2.73 7.59 1.33
CA MET A 160 -3.13 8.92 0.85
C MET A 160 -2.01 9.57 0.05
N ALA A 161 -0.77 9.58 0.54
CA ALA A 161 0.37 10.13 -0.18
C ALA A 161 0.56 9.44 -1.54
N ALA A 162 0.46 8.10 -1.57
CA ALA A 162 0.60 7.29 -2.78
C ALA A 162 -0.50 7.52 -3.83
N GLY A 163 -1.75 7.74 -3.39
CA GLY A 163 -2.90 7.99 -4.27
C GLY A 163 -3.05 9.44 -4.71
N THR A 164 -2.30 10.35 -4.08
CA THR A 164 -2.41 11.80 -4.33
C THR A 164 -1.11 12.40 -4.90
N ASN A 165 -0.30 11.59 -5.61
CA ASN A 165 0.82 12.09 -6.41
C ASN A 165 0.30 13.15 -7.39
N GLY A 166 1.00 14.30 -7.47
CA GLY A 166 0.65 15.43 -8.33
C GLY A 166 -0.57 16.25 -7.92
N LYS A 167 -1.27 15.90 -6.85
CA LYS A 167 -2.47 16.60 -6.37
C LYS A 167 -2.12 17.76 -5.44
N LYS A 168 -2.20 18.98 -5.99
CA LYS A 168 -1.79 20.22 -5.30
C LYS A 168 -2.58 20.53 -4.04
N GLU A 169 -3.84 20.14 -3.98
CA GLU A 169 -4.73 20.35 -2.84
C GLU A 169 -4.26 19.67 -1.55
N PHE A 170 -3.36 18.70 -1.65
CA PHE A 170 -2.77 17.99 -0.49
C PHE A 170 -1.35 18.43 -0.14
N GLU A 171 -0.76 19.38 -0.87
CA GLU A 171 0.65 19.75 -0.65
C GLU A 171 0.90 20.49 0.65
N GLY A 172 -0.02 21.33 1.08
CA GLY A 172 0.20 22.21 2.23
C GLY A 172 1.40 23.15 2.05
N ASP A 173 1.74 23.88 3.11
CA ASP A 173 2.78 24.91 3.15
C ASP A 173 3.96 24.60 4.10
N GLY A 174 4.05 23.37 4.59
CA GLY A 174 4.97 22.93 5.67
C GLY A 174 6.46 23.03 5.39
N GLY A 175 6.89 23.48 4.20
CA GLY A 175 8.30 23.65 3.84
C GLY A 175 8.67 23.04 2.49
N ASN A 176 9.87 23.42 1.99
CA ASN A 176 10.42 22.97 0.70
C ASN A 176 9.46 23.18 -0.47
N ALA A 177 8.86 24.38 -0.57
CA ALA A 177 7.92 24.75 -1.62
C ALA A 177 8.54 24.52 -3.01
N GLY A 178 7.74 23.99 -3.95
CA GLY A 178 8.18 23.70 -5.31
C GLY A 178 8.94 22.38 -5.51
N VAL A 179 9.29 21.68 -4.42
CA VAL A 179 9.82 20.32 -4.48
C VAL A 179 8.65 19.34 -4.55
N SER A 180 8.71 18.32 -5.41
CA SER A 180 7.64 17.29 -5.49
C SER A 180 7.54 16.45 -4.22
N SER A 181 6.32 16.19 -3.78
CA SER A 181 6.00 15.22 -2.72
C SER A 181 5.60 13.84 -3.26
N ASP A 182 5.71 13.60 -4.56
CA ASP A 182 5.35 12.32 -5.16
C ASP A 182 6.23 11.20 -4.62
N VAL A 183 5.65 10.04 -4.44
CA VAL A 183 6.36 8.85 -3.99
C VAL A 183 6.44 7.80 -5.08
N ASN A 184 7.54 7.03 -5.10
CA ASN A 184 7.79 5.99 -6.08
C ASN A 184 7.23 4.64 -5.65
N ALA A 185 6.96 4.47 -4.34
CA ALA A 185 6.28 3.31 -3.79
C ALA A 185 5.65 3.62 -2.43
N CYS A 186 4.71 2.77 -2.03
CA CYS A 186 4.05 2.79 -0.74
C CYS A 186 4.20 1.45 -0.02
N ILE A 187 4.32 1.50 1.31
CA ILE A 187 4.32 0.35 2.20
C ILE A 187 3.21 0.58 3.22
N GLY A 188 2.12 -0.15 3.11
CA GLY A 188 1.01 -0.12 4.06
C GLY A 188 1.11 -1.29 5.03
N VAL A 189 1.44 -1.03 6.28
CA VAL A 189 1.52 -2.03 7.34
C VAL A 189 0.24 -1.94 8.18
N TYR A 190 -0.60 -2.97 8.11
CA TYR A 190 -1.96 -3.00 8.68
C TYR A 190 -2.71 -1.67 8.56
N PRO A 191 -2.78 -1.09 7.34
CA PRO A 191 -3.21 0.28 7.13
C PRO A 191 -4.73 0.43 7.26
N LEU A 192 -5.18 1.60 7.77
CA LEU A 192 -6.57 2.02 7.61
C LEU A 192 -6.83 2.36 6.13
N ALA A 193 -7.82 1.71 5.53
CA ALA A 193 -8.19 1.95 4.13
C ALA A 193 -9.17 3.13 3.96
N SER A 194 -9.79 3.59 5.06
CA SER A 194 -10.81 4.64 5.07
C SER A 194 -10.75 5.47 6.34
N ALA A 195 -11.09 6.75 6.25
CA ALA A 195 -11.23 7.65 7.39
C ALA A 195 -12.55 7.44 8.18
N GLN A 196 -13.39 6.50 7.80
CA GLN A 196 -14.70 6.27 8.44
C GLN A 196 -14.60 6.00 9.93
N ILE A 197 -13.54 5.34 10.38
CA ILE A 197 -13.29 5.06 11.81
C ILE A 197 -12.39 6.09 12.48
N ALA A 198 -11.94 7.11 11.73
CA ALA A 198 -11.06 8.18 12.19
C ALA A 198 -11.78 9.54 12.23
N THR A 199 -13.05 9.55 12.62
CA THR A 199 -13.92 10.76 12.60
C THR A 199 -13.39 11.90 13.48
N GLY A 200 -12.55 11.61 14.47
CA GLY A 200 -11.86 12.62 15.28
C GLY A 200 -10.84 13.48 14.53
N LEU A 201 -10.48 13.13 13.30
CA LEU A 201 -9.68 14.00 12.42
C LEU A 201 -10.42 15.29 12.01
N PHE A 202 -11.76 15.31 12.13
CA PHE A 202 -12.58 16.41 11.71
C PHE A 202 -13.08 17.22 12.91
N PRO A 203 -13.28 18.53 12.77
CA PRO A 203 -14.00 19.32 13.78
C PRO A 203 -15.37 18.71 14.04
N GLN A 204 -15.93 18.99 15.23
CA GLN A 204 -17.26 18.50 15.61
C GLN A 204 -18.31 18.83 14.53
N GLY A 205 -19.06 17.83 14.09
CA GLY A 205 -20.09 17.95 13.06
C GLY A 205 -19.56 18.01 11.63
N GLN A 206 -18.25 17.98 11.39
CA GLN A 206 -17.65 18.01 10.06
C GLN A 206 -17.21 16.64 9.52
N ALA A 207 -17.43 15.56 10.25
CA ALA A 207 -17.24 14.19 9.76
C ALA A 207 -18.39 13.79 8.80
N THR A 208 -18.61 14.58 7.76
CA THR A 208 -19.63 14.29 6.72
C THR A 208 -19.13 13.18 5.80
N PRO A 209 -20.04 12.50 5.07
CA PRO A 209 -19.63 11.49 4.08
C PRO A 209 -18.61 12.01 3.08
N GLU A 210 -18.75 13.26 2.63
CA GLU A 210 -17.87 13.92 1.66
C GLU A 210 -16.48 14.15 2.26
N ASN A 211 -16.39 14.67 3.49
CA ASN A 211 -15.12 14.90 4.17
C ASN A 211 -14.42 13.59 4.50
N ILE A 212 -15.16 12.56 4.93
CA ILE A 212 -14.64 11.20 5.16
C ILE A 212 -14.10 10.62 3.84
N ALA A 213 -14.82 10.76 2.74
CA ALA A 213 -14.37 10.30 1.43
C ALA A 213 -13.08 11.04 1.00
N ALA A 214 -13.03 12.37 1.16
CA ALA A 214 -11.85 13.18 0.83
C ALA A 214 -10.60 12.81 1.66
N ALA A 215 -10.77 12.29 2.87
CA ALA A 215 -9.69 11.81 3.73
C ALA A 215 -9.38 10.31 3.55
N SER A 216 -10.15 9.59 2.73
CA SER A 216 -10.02 8.13 2.59
C SER A 216 -9.18 7.74 1.37
N PRO A 217 -8.11 6.96 1.54
CA PRO A 217 -7.27 6.51 0.42
C PRO A 217 -8.06 5.74 -0.65
N THR A 218 -9.14 5.06 -0.27
CA THR A 218 -10.02 4.34 -1.20
C THR A 218 -10.64 5.23 -2.28
N SER A 219 -10.76 6.53 -2.03
CA SER A 219 -11.29 7.51 -3.00
C SER A 219 -10.27 7.89 -4.09
N TYR A 220 -8.99 7.54 -3.90
CA TYR A 220 -7.90 7.89 -4.81
C TYR A 220 -7.30 6.67 -5.53
N ILE A 221 -7.97 5.52 -5.44
CA ILE A 221 -7.56 4.32 -6.19
C ILE A 221 -7.70 4.60 -7.68
N SER A 222 -6.56 4.52 -8.40
CA SER A 222 -6.48 4.78 -9.84
C SER A 222 -5.30 4.02 -10.45
N ALA A 223 -5.22 3.95 -11.77
CA ALA A 223 -4.09 3.34 -12.47
C ALA A 223 -2.76 4.08 -12.26
N THR A 224 -2.79 5.31 -11.74
CA THR A 224 -1.60 6.11 -11.40
C THR A 224 -1.22 6.05 -9.93
N PHE A 225 -1.89 5.20 -9.13
CA PHE A 225 -1.51 4.96 -7.74
C PHE A 225 -0.09 4.41 -7.68
N ALA A 226 0.71 4.86 -6.70
CA ALA A 226 2.08 4.38 -6.59
C ALA A 226 2.13 2.86 -6.32
N PRO A 227 3.11 2.13 -6.86
CA PRO A 227 3.34 0.72 -6.54
C PRO A 227 3.31 0.47 -5.03
N THR A 228 2.59 -0.55 -4.56
CA THR A 228 2.28 -0.70 -3.13
C THR A 228 2.56 -2.10 -2.59
N VAL A 229 3.23 -2.18 -1.44
CA VAL A 229 3.34 -3.39 -0.61
C VAL A 229 2.35 -3.28 0.54
N PHE A 230 1.50 -4.30 0.72
CA PHE A 230 0.69 -4.46 1.92
C PHE A 230 1.28 -5.54 2.82
N VAL A 231 1.33 -5.28 4.12
CA VAL A 231 1.66 -6.27 5.14
C VAL A 231 0.58 -6.23 6.21
N HIS A 232 -0.02 -7.38 6.56
CA HIS A 232 -1.14 -7.40 7.49
C HIS A 232 -1.19 -8.72 8.27
N GLY A 233 -1.50 -8.65 9.56
CA GLY A 233 -1.75 -9.82 10.39
C GLY A 233 -3.13 -10.44 10.12
N THR A 234 -3.22 -11.77 10.01
CA THR A 234 -4.49 -12.44 9.69
C THR A 234 -5.49 -12.47 10.85
N LYS A 235 -5.04 -12.15 12.08
CA LYS A 235 -5.88 -12.04 13.28
C LYS A 235 -5.97 -10.62 13.83
N ASP A 236 -5.72 -9.61 12.97
CA ASP A 236 -5.81 -8.23 13.38
C ASP A 236 -7.22 -7.89 13.88
N GLY A 237 -7.32 -7.69 15.20
CA GLY A 237 -8.58 -7.36 15.90
C GLY A 237 -8.91 -5.87 15.90
N THR A 238 -7.99 -5.01 15.43
CA THR A 238 -8.14 -3.55 15.40
C THR A 238 -8.53 -3.05 14.00
N VAL A 239 -7.79 -3.47 12.98
CA VAL A 239 -8.04 -3.13 11.58
C VAL A 239 -8.29 -4.43 10.81
N PRO A 240 -9.52 -4.67 10.33
CA PRO A 240 -9.81 -5.90 9.61
C PRO A 240 -8.91 -6.09 8.39
N VAL A 241 -8.20 -7.23 8.33
CA VAL A 241 -7.32 -7.60 7.21
C VAL A 241 -8.02 -7.53 5.86
N GLN A 242 -9.34 -7.77 5.84
CA GLN A 242 -10.14 -7.70 4.62
C GLN A 242 -10.06 -6.34 3.93
N SER A 243 -9.92 -5.25 4.69
CA SER A 243 -9.78 -3.90 4.13
C SER A 243 -8.53 -3.75 3.24
N SER A 244 -7.43 -4.37 3.65
CA SER A 244 -6.18 -4.42 2.86
C SER A 244 -6.29 -5.36 1.66
N ILE A 245 -6.96 -6.52 1.82
CA ILE A 245 -7.22 -7.46 0.73
C ILE A 245 -8.07 -6.80 -0.37
N ASP A 246 -9.12 -6.08 0.01
CA ASP A 246 -9.99 -5.38 -0.93
C ASP A 246 -9.26 -4.24 -1.66
N PHE A 247 -8.41 -3.50 -0.93
CA PHE A 247 -7.61 -2.43 -1.53
C PHE A 247 -6.59 -2.99 -2.52
N PHE A 248 -5.86 -4.03 -2.11
CA PHE A 248 -4.93 -4.78 -2.96
C PHE A 248 -5.62 -5.26 -4.25
N GLY A 249 -6.78 -5.91 -4.15
CA GLY A 249 -7.53 -6.39 -5.30
C GLY A 249 -7.94 -5.30 -6.28
N LYS A 250 -8.33 -4.11 -5.76
CA LYS A 250 -8.68 -2.95 -6.60
C LYS A 250 -7.46 -2.40 -7.35
N LEU A 251 -6.29 -2.30 -6.71
CA LEU A 251 -5.06 -1.86 -7.37
C LEU A 251 -4.60 -2.87 -8.43
N GLN A 252 -4.66 -4.16 -8.13
CA GLN A 252 -4.34 -5.24 -9.08
C GLN A 252 -5.24 -5.19 -10.32
N ALA A 253 -6.54 -4.96 -10.14
CA ALA A 253 -7.50 -4.85 -11.26
C ALA A 253 -7.19 -3.66 -12.20
N LEU A 254 -6.49 -2.64 -11.70
CA LEU A 254 -6.03 -1.48 -12.47
C LEU A 254 -4.61 -1.64 -13.04
N GLY A 255 -3.97 -2.80 -12.82
CA GLY A 255 -2.61 -3.06 -13.28
C GLY A 255 -1.51 -2.34 -12.49
N VAL A 256 -1.84 -1.78 -11.32
CA VAL A 256 -0.85 -1.16 -10.44
C VAL A 256 0.02 -2.26 -9.83
N PRO A 257 1.36 -2.18 -9.91
CA PRO A 257 2.22 -3.17 -9.28
C PRO A 257 1.99 -3.21 -7.77
N THR A 258 1.53 -4.34 -7.27
CA THR A 258 1.24 -4.52 -5.84
C THR A 258 1.67 -5.89 -5.36
N THR A 259 2.09 -5.98 -4.11
CA THR A 259 2.30 -7.26 -3.42
C THR A 259 1.60 -7.21 -2.06
N MET A 260 1.28 -8.39 -1.53
CA MET A 260 0.67 -8.51 -0.22
C MET A 260 1.31 -9.65 0.56
N THR A 261 1.72 -9.37 1.78
CA THR A 261 2.25 -10.34 2.74
C THR A 261 1.28 -10.47 3.91
N LEU A 262 0.72 -11.65 4.10
CA LEU A 262 -0.14 -11.97 5.23
C LEU A 262 0.66 -12.71 6.29
N ILE A 263 0.73 -12.16 7.50
CA ILE A 263 1.40 -12.78 8.64
C ILE A 263 0.38 -13.62 9.39
N GLN A 264 0.48 -14.94 9.23
CA GLN A 264 -0.48 -15.88 9.77
C GLN A 264 -0.53 -15.81 11.31
N GLY A 265 -1.73 -15.59 11.85
CA GLY A 265 -1.99 -15.56 13.28
C GLY A 265 -1.56 -14.28 14.00
N ALA A 266 -0.90 -13.34 13.30
CA ALA A 266 -0.49 -12.08 13.88
C ALA A 266 -1.67 -11.14 14.09
N ASP A 267 -1.64 -10.39 15.19
CA ASP A 267 -2.58 -9.33 15.54
C ASP A 267 -2.06 -7.96 15.10
N HIS A 268 -2.79 -6.90 15.42
CA HIS A 268 -2.39 -5.52 15.15
C HIS A 268 -1.06 -5.17 15.82
N ALA A 269 -0.22 -4.38 15.14
CA ALA A 269 1.10 -3.96 15.64
C ALA A 269 2.03 -5.14 16.05
N PHE A 270 1.97 -6.25 15.29
CA PHE A 270 2.79 -7.45 15.50
C PHE A 270 4.29 -7.17 15.50
N ASP A 271 4.71 -6.15 14.79
CA ASP A 271 6.08 -5.69 14.63
C ASP A 271 6.72 -5.11 15.90
N ASN A 272 5.94 -4.90 16.96
CA ASN A 272 6.48 -4.62 18.29
C ASN A 272 7.21 -5.82 18.93
N ASN A 273 6.66 -7.04 18.76
CA ASN A 273 7.03 -8.18 19.58
C ASN A 273 7.29 -9.47 18.77
N ALA A 274 7.23 -9.41 17.44
CA ALA A 274 7.45 -10.57 16.56
C ALA A 274 8.61 -10.30 15.60
N PRO A 275 9.87 -10.50 16.01
CA PRO A 275 11.05 -10.20 15.19
C PRO A 275 11.12 -11.04 13.91
N ASP A 276 10.59 -12.26 13.92
CA ASP A 276 10.45 -13.12 12.75
C ASP A 276 9.46 -12.54 11.73
N ALA A 277 8.36 -11.94 12.18
CA ALA A 277 7.41 -11.27 11.31
C ALA A 277 7.99 -9.98 10.71
N VAL A 278 8.78 -9.22 11.50
CA VAL A 278 9.54 -8.05 11.01
C VAL A 278 10.51 -8.47 9.90
N GLU A 279 11.20 -9.59 10.06
CA GLU A 279 12.15 -10.10 9.07
C GLU A 279 11.44 -10.51 7.77
N VAL A 280 10.31 -11.22 7.84
CA VAL A 280 9.48 -11.59 6.68
C VAL A 280 8.97 -10.33 5.97
N MET A 281 8.48 -9.35 6.71
CA MET A 281 8.02 -8.08 6.17
C MET A 281 9.14 -7.34 5.45
N ALA A 282 10.30 -7.18 6.10
CA ALA A 282 11.45 -6.48 5.52
C ALA A 282 11.98 -7.19 4.26
N ALA A 283 11.99 -8.54 4.23
CA ALA A 283 12.37 -9.31 3.05
C ALA A 283 11.37 -9.11 1.89
N SER A 284 10.07 -9.09 2.19
CA SER A 284 9.02 -8.84 1.18
C SER A 284 9.14 -7.43 0.59
N ILE A 285 9.32 -6.42 1.44
CA ILE A 285 9.54 -5.03 1.03
C ILE A 285 10.80 -4.93 0.16
N ASP A 286 11.91 -5.54 0.60
CA ASP A 286 13.18 -5.49 -0.12
C ASP A 286 13.11 -6.12 -1.51
N LEU A 287 12.46 -7.27 -1.62
CA LEU A 287 12.25 -7.94 -2.91
C LEU A 287 11.44 -7.05 -3.86
N PHE A 288 10.34 -6.47 -3.38
CA PHE A 288 9.48 -5.61 -4.17
C PHE A 288 10.20 -4.36 -4.65
N MET A 289 10.86 -3.63 -3.73
CA MET A 289 11.59 -2.40 -4.05
C MET A 289 12.75 -2.67 -5.00
N THR A 290 13.48 -3.76 -4.78
CA THR A 290 14.60 -4.13 -5.65
C THR A 290 14.11 -4.44 -7.07
N ARG A 291 13.07 -5.24 -7.21
CA ARG A 291 12.54 -5.67 -8.51
C ARG A 291 11.87 -4.58 -9.33
N LEU A 292 11.27 -3.59 -8.68
CA LEU A 292 10.50 -2.55 -9.37
C LEU A 292 11.20 -1.21 -9.49
N ILE A 293 12.09 -0.86 -8.53
CA ILE A 293 12.60 0.51 -8.42
C ILE A 293 14.12 0.58 -8.43
N ILE A 294 14.80 -0.32 -7.68
CA ILE A 294 16.25 -0.22 -7.49
C ILE A 294 16.98 -0.83 -8.70
N ASP A 295 16.62 -2.06 -9.06
CA ASP A 295 17.18 -2.84 -10.18
C ASP A 295 16.02 -3.56 -10.91
N PRO A 296 15.24 -2.82 -11.73
CA PRO A 296 14.05 -3.39 -12.37
C PRO A 296 14.37 -4.58 -13.25
N LYS A 297 13.80 -5.74 -12.91
CA LYS A 297 13.97 -6.99 -13.65
C LYS A 297 12.63 -7.72 -13.74
N PRO A 298 12.12 -8.00 -14.94
CA PRO A 298 10.92 -8.82 -15.09
C PRO A 298 11.18 -10.24 -14.57
N TYR A 299 10.13 -10.88 -14.04
CA TYR A 299 10.20 -12.32 -13.79
C TYR A 299 10.24 -13.07 -15.12
N PRO A 300 11.02 -14.15 -15.23
CA PRO A 300 11.00 -14.98 -16.43
C PRO A 300 9.61 -15.59 -16.63
N SER A 301 9.12 -15.59 -17.87
CA SER A 301 7.86 -16.23 -18.21
C SER A 301 7.98 -17.76 -18.07
N PHE A 302 6.96 -18.40 -17.50
CA PHE A 302 6.89 -19.85 -17.45
C PHE A 302 6.81 -20.40 -18.88
N GLY A 303 7.77 -21.22 -19.28
CA GLY A 303 7.81 -21.87 -20.59
C GLY A 303 8.53 -21.12 -21.72
N GLY A 304 9.13 -19.95 -21.45
CA GLY A 304 9.93 -19.22 -22.42
C GLY A 304 11.42 -19.59 -22.38
N GLY A 305 11.88 -20.58 -23.15
CA GLY A 305 13.31 -20.73 -23.34
C GLY A 305 13.92 -22.15 -23.36
N GLY A 306 13.20 -23.13 -23.83
CA GLY A 306 13.81 -24.34 -24.31
C GLY A 306 14.29 -24.14 -25.76
N GLY A 307 15.28 -23.27 -25.99
CA GLY A 307 16.04 -23.30 -27.24
C GLY A 307 16.73 -24.66 -27.34
N ARG A 308 16.12 -25.61 -28.05
CA ARG A 308 16.82 -26.79 -28.52
C ARG A 308 18.02 -26.29 -29.30
N GLY A 309 19.19 -26.37 -28.69
CA GLY A 309 20.47 -26.23 -29.37
C GLY A 309 20.49 -27.11 -30.59
N GLY A 310 20.59 -26.51 -31.76
CA GLY A 310 20.78 -27.20 -33.00
C GLY A 310 21.99 -28.14 -32.89
N ARG A 311 21.76 -29.43 -32.85
CA ARG A 311 22.79 -30.43 -33.09
C ARG A 311 23.24 -30.23 -34.52
N GLY A 312 24.45 -29.74 -34.69
CA GLY A 312 25.13 -29.60 -35.95
C GLY A 312 25.08 -30.85 -36.79
N GLY A 313 24.57 -30.71 -37.99
CA GLY A 313 24.57 -31.76 -38.99
C GLY A 313 25.99 -32.12 -39.37
N ARG A 314 26.35 -33.41 -39.17
CA ARG A 314 27.44 -34.01 -39.92
C ARG A 314 26.85 -34.60 -41.20
N GLY A 315 27.35 -34.10 -42.34
CA GLY A 315 27.06 -34.64 -43.68
C GLY A 315 27.42 -36.10 -43.79
N GLY A 316 26.58 -36.85 -44.43
CA GLY A 316 26.81 -38.21 -44.89
C GLY A 316 25.93 -38.45 -46.12
N ALA A 317 26.61 -38.77 -47.26
CA ALA A 317 26.09 -38.94 -48.60
C ALA A 317 24.93 -39.97 -48.70
N ALA A 318 24.06 -39.70 -49.69
CA ALA A 318 23.10 -40.65 -50.21
C ALA A 318 23.77 -41.86 -50.94
N PRO A 319 23.09 -43.00 -51.10
CA PRO A 319 22.48 -43.25 -52.40
C PRO A 319 21.09 -43.97 -52.38
N GLY A 320 20.33 -43.56 -53.31
CA GLY A 320 19.43 -44.15 -54.28
C GLY A 320 18.47 -45.31 -53.91
N GLY A 321 17.22 -45.17 -54.37
CA GLY A 321 16.45 -46.34 -54.83
C GLY A 321 14.99 -46.41 -54.34
N GLY A 322 14.06 -46.21 -55.28
CA GLY A 322 12.84 -46.97 -55.34
C GLY A 322 11.54 -46.46 -54.73
N ALA A 323 10.74 -45.81 -55.55
CA ALA A 323 9.29 -45.90 -55.39
C ALA A 323 8.79 -47.25 -55.93
N PRO A 324 7.62 -47.78 -55.51
CA PRO A 324 6.34 -47.32 -56.03
C PRO A 324 5.11 -47.45 -55.08
N GLY A 325 4.12 -46.58 -55.29
CA GLY A 325 2.74 -46.91 -55.60
C GLY A 325 1.77 -47.26 -54.50
N GLY A 326 0.66 -46.53 -54.51
CA GLY A 326 -0.61 -47.19 -54.24
C GLY A 326 -1.49 -46.54 -53.12
N GLY A 327 -2.53 -45.85 -53.53
CA GLY A 327 -3.84 -46.09 -53.01
C GLY A 327 -4.43 -45.07 -52.04
N ALA A 328 -5.18 -44.09 -52.56
CA ALA A 328 -6.35 -43.57 -51.84
C ALA A 328 -7.56 -44.53 -52.05
N PRO A 329 -8.54 -44.56 -51.13
CA PRO A 329 -9.79 -43.84 -51.24
C PRO A 329 -10.21 -43.28 -49.85
N GLY A 330 -10.94 -42.16 -49.65
CA GLY A 330 -12.22 -41.75 -50.21
C GLY A 330 -13.34 -41.89 -49.17
N GLY A 331 -14.05 -40.82 -48.88
CA GLY A 331 -15.32 -40.81 -48.16
C GLY A 331 -15.20 -40.16 -46.75
N GLY A 332 -16.01 -39.23 -46.35
CA GLY A 332 -17.25 -38.69 -46.76
C GLY A 332 -17.74 -37.77 -45.67
N ALA A 333 -18.15 -36.57 -45.97
CA ALA A 333 -18.95 -35.73 -45.06
C ALA A 333 -20.42 -36.16 -45.11
N PRO A 334 -21.19 -35.91 -44.06
CA PRO A 334 -22.35 -35.01 -44.10
C PRO A 334 -22.34 -34.12 -42.86
N GLY A 335 -22.76 -32.87 -42.85
CA GLY A 335 -23.88 -32.16 -43.49
C GLY A 335 -25.10 -32.09 -42.57
N GLY A 336 -25.44 -30.91 -42.09
CA GLY A 336 -26.71 -30.59 -41.47
C GLY A 336 -26.53 -30.01 -40.06
N GLY A 337 -27.12 -28.87 -39.65
CA GLY A 337 -28.16 -28.03 -40.12
C GLY A 337 -28.54 -27.11 -38.99
N ALA A 338 -28.65 -25.83 -39.25
CA ALA A 338 -29.28 -24.88 -38.34
C ALA A 338 -30.82 -24.96 -38.48
N PRO A 339 -31.54 -24.56 -37.45
CA PRO A 339 -32.60 -23.55 -37.54
C PRO A 339 -32.44 -22.52 -36.40
N GLY A 340 -32.63 -21.26 -36.50
CA GLY A 340 -33.51 -20.38 -37.17
C GLY A 340 -34.86 -20.14 -36.41
N GLY A 341 -35.01 -18.90 -35.85
CA GLY A 341 -36.29 -18.39 -35.42
C GLY A 341 -36.23 -18.00 -33.93
N GLY A 342 -36.68 -16.81 -33.48
CA GLY A 342 -37.43 -15.74 -34.00
C GLY A 342 -37.79 -14.79 -32.83
N ALA A 343 -37.64 -13.50 -33.01
CA ALA A 343 -38.20 -12.52 -32.10
C ALA A 343 -39.73 -12.39 -32.29
N PRO A 344 -40.46 -11.95 -31.29
CA PRO A 344 -41.31 -10.76 -31.37
C PRO A 344 -41.08 -9.87 -30.15
N GLY A 345 -41.06 -8.56 -30.19
CA GLY A 345 -41.82 -7.54 -30.84
C GLY A 345 -43.02 -7.09 -30.03
N GLY A 346 -42.97 -5.85 -29.47
CA GLY A 346 -44.12 -5.10 -29.02
C GLY A 346 -44.24 -5.03 -27.49
N GLY A 347 -44.46 -3.88 -26.82
CA GLY A 347 -45.01 -2.63 -27.14
C GLY A 347 -45.10 -1.79 -25.86
N ALA A 348 -44.87 -0.50 -25.95
CA ALA A 348 -45.25 0.46 -24.93
C ALA A 348 -46.77 0.75 -25.06
N PRO A 349 -47.42 1.18 -24.00
CA PRO A 349 -47.91 2.54 -23.83
C PRO A 349 -47.68 3.01 -22.39
N GLY A 350 -47.39 4.25 -22.04
CA GLY A 350 -48.07 5.50 -22.39
C GLY A 350 -48.99 5.97 -21.26
N GLY A 351 -48.63 7.04 -20.56
CA GLY A 351 -49.56 7.99 -20.09
C GLY A 351 -49.90 8.03 -18.60
N GLY A 352 -49.75 9.23 -17.99
CA GLY A 352 -50.69 9.67 -16.99
C GLY A 352 -50.11 10.33 -15.74
N ARG A 353 -49.89 11.60 -15.80
CA ARG A 353 -50.13 12.64 -14.79
C ARG A 353 -50.89 12.21 -13.51
N GLN A 354 -50.38 12.49 -12.33
CA GLN A 354 -50.72 13.61 -11.42
C GLN A 354 -49.58 13.82 -10.43
#